data_9268ed21dbd1f015b8119ebf74e3c7b0
#
_entry.id   9268ed21dbd1f015b8119ebf74e3c7b0
#
_cell.length_a   1.000
_cell.length_b   1.000
_cell.length_c   1.000
_cell.angle_alpha   90.00
_cell.angle_beta   90.00
_cell.angle_gamma   90.00
#
_symmetry.space_group_name_H-M   'P 1'
#
loop_
_entity.id
_entity.type
_entity.pdbx_description
1 polymer ?
#
loop_
_entity_poly.entity_id
_entity_poly.type
_entity_poly.pdbx_seq_one_letter_code
_entity_poly.pdbx_strand_id
1 'polypeptide(L)'
;VTMLKILIIVFVVVVSAVAAVVVYGALRWKAGTRELRARLEAGRIPMKPEVFAFRDLEGLPAPVQRYFRTVLKEGQAMVSSVRAQHRGTFNMGETHEQWKPFTSDQRVTTQRPGFYWDARITMMPGLTVRVHDAYVAGEGILHAAVLGLFSVVNLRG
;
A
#
# COMPACT_ATOMS: atom_id res chain seq x y z
N VAL A 1 4.42 -4.23 -50.95
CA VAL A 1 5.55 -3.72 -50.12
C VAL A 1 5.14 -2.47 -49.34
N THR A 2 4.40 -1.52 -49.95
CA THR A 2 4.00 -0.26 -49.31
C THR A 2 2.97 -0.46 -48.22
N MET A 3 1.93 -1.30 -48.44
CA MET A 3 0.92 -1.63 -47.44
C MET A 3 1.51 -2.27 -46.20
N LEU A 4 2.42 -3.26 -46.35
CA LEU A 4 3.08 -3.91 -45.22
C LEU A 4 3.91 -2.92 -44.38
N LYS A 5 4.62 -2.00 -45.01
CA LYS A 5 5.39 -0.95 -44.32
C LYS A 5 4.46 -0.03 -43.51
N ILE A 6 3.32 0.37 -44.07
CA ILE A 6 2.34 1.19 -43.37
C ILE A 6 1.78 0.43 -42.15
N LEU A 7 1.41 -0.85 -42.32
CA LEU A 7 0.92 -1.67 -41.19
C LEU A 7 1.95 -1.81 -40.08
N ILE A 8 3.22 -2.02 -40.42
CA ILE A 8 4.31 -2.09 -39.43
C ILE A 8 4.46 -0.75 -38.70
N ILE A 9 4.45 0.36 -39.42
CA ILE A 9 4.55 1.69 -38.80
C ILE A 9 3.39 1.96 -37.84
N VAL A 10 2.16 1.70 -38.28
CA VAL A 10 0.96 1.85 -37.44
C VAL A 10 1.05 0.97 -36.19
N PHE A 11 1.45 -0.30 -36.35
CA PHE A 11 1.64 -1.22 -35.22
C PHE A 11 2.67 -0.68 -34.24
N VAL A 12 3.83 -0.25 -34.70
CA VAL A 12 4.89 0.32 -33.84
C VAL A 12 4.40 1.57 -33.09
N VAL A 13 3.68 2.46 -33.78
CA VAL A 13 3.12 3.67 -33.18
C VAL A 13 2.12 3.32 -32.07
N VAL A 14 1.20 2.40 -32.33
CA VAL A 14 0.20 1.93 -31.35
C VAL A 14 0.88 1.30 -30.12
N VAL A 15 1.83 0.40 -30.35
CA VAL A 15 2.57 -0.24 -29.24
C VAL A 15 3.34 0.79 -28.42
N SER A 16 3.99 1.74 -29.07
CA SER A 16 4.71 2.83 -28.40
C SER A 16 3.78 3.73 -27.57
N ALA A 17 2.61 4.07 -28.11
CA ALA A 17 1.61 4.86 -27.42
C ALA A 17 1.08 4.11 -26.16
N VAL A 18 0.75 2.83 -26.30
CA VAL A 18 0.32 1.99 -25.17
C VAL A 18 1.41 1.90 -24.10
N ALA A 19 2.65 1.66 -24.50
CA ALA A 19 3.79 1.63 -23.58
C ALA A 19 3.96 2.96 -22.83
N ALA A 20 3.87 4.09 -23.53
CA ALA A 20 3.95 5.42 -22.94
C ALA A 20 2.84 5.66 -21.90
N VAL A 21 1.59 5.27 -22.19
CA VAL A 21 0.45 5.36 -21.27
C VAL A 21 0.69 4.54 -20.01
N VAL A 22 1.15 3.29 -20.15
CA VAL A 22 1.45 2.40 -19.01
C VAL A 22 2.58 2.98 -18.14
N VAL A 23 3.65 3.48 -18.76
CA VAL A 23 4.78 4.12 -18.07
C VAL A 23 4.30 5.37 -17.34
N TYR A 24 3.53 6.22 -17.99
CA TYR A 24 2.95 7.41 -17.37
C TYR A 24 2.10 7.08 -16.14
N GLY A 25 1.23 6.09 -16.24
CA GLY A 25 0.42 5.62 -15.11
C GLY A 25 1.27 5.13 -13.95
N ALA A 26 2.34 4.37 -14.25
CA ALA A 26 3.26 3.88 -13.24
C ALA A 26 4.01 5.03 -12.53
N LEU A 27 4.45 6.04 -13.28
CA LEU A 27 5.15 7.21 -12.72
C LEU A 27 4.22 8.08 -11.86
N ARG A 28 3.01 8.34 -12.35
CA ARG A 28 1.98 9.07 -11.61
C ARG A 28 1.65 8.38 -10.30
N TRP A 29 1.45 7.06 -10.32
CA TRP A 29 1.18 6.28 -9.13
C TRP A 29 2.32 6.36 -8.11
N LYS A 30 3.56 6.17 -8.57
CA LYS A 30 4.75 6.31 -7.72
C LYS A 30 4.88 7.71 -7.11
N ALA A 31 4.44 8.75 -7.80
CA ALA A 31 4.41 10.11 -7.25
C ALA A 31 3.41 10.21 -6.08
N GLY A 32 2.19 9.66 -6.24
CA GLY A 32 1.21 9.57 -5.16
C GLY A 32 1.72 8.77 -3.95
N THR A 33 2.37 7.61 -4.16
CA THR A 33 3.00 6.85 -3.08
C THR A 33 4.06 7.67 -2.34
N ARG A 34 4.89 8.43 -3.08
CA ARG A 34 5.91 9.30 -2.46
C ARG A 34 5.29 10.40 -1.62
N GLU A 35 4.19 10.98 -2.08
CA GLU A 35 3.45 12.01 -1.35
C GLU A 35 2.87 11.45 -0.05
N LEU A 36 2.16 10.32 -0.10
CA LEU A 36 1.62 9.65 1.10
C LEU A 36 2.72 9.33 2.11
N ARG A 37 3.85 8.83 1.63
CA ARG A 37 5.02 8.55 2.45
C ARG A 37 5.59 9.82 3.09
N ALA A 38 5.73 10.88 2.34
CA ALA A 38 6.24 12.16 2.84
C ALA A 38 5.29 12.74 3.90
N ARG A 39 3.97 12.68 3.68
CA ARG A 39 2.97 13.11 4.66
C ARG A 39 3.01 12.27 5.94
N LEU A 40 3.18 10.94 5.84
CA LEU A 40 3.31 10.06 6.99
C LEU A 40 4.57 10.39 7.81
N GLU A 41 5.71 10.56 7.15
CA GLU A 41 6.97 10.91 7.81
C GLU A 41 6.94 12.32 8.41
N ALA A 42 6.34 13.30 7.74
CA ALA A 42 6.19 14.66 8.27
C ALA A 42 5.29 14.72 9.52
N GLY A 43 4.32 13.79 9.61
CA GLY A 43 3.48 13.64 10.79
C GLY A 43 4.15 12.91 11.96
N ARG A 44 5.32 12.34 11.75
CA ARG A 44 6.02 11.54 12.75
C ARG A 44 6.53 12.38 13.89
N ILE A 45 6.19 11.99 15.11
CA ILE A 45 6.72 12.61 16.32
C ILE A 45 7.97 11.83 16.74
N PRO A 46 9.13 12.48 16.99
CA PRO A 46 10.29 11.81 17.53
C PRO A 46 9.95 11.15 18.86
N MET A 47 10.12 9.85 18.94
CA MET A 47 9.89 9.09 20.16
C MET A 47 11.15 9.14 21.01
N LYS A 48 11.01 9.48 22.30
CA LYS A 48 12.05 9.17 23.26
C LYS A 48 12.18 7.64 23.31
N PRO A 49 13.41 7.10 23.49
CA PRO A 49 13.56 5.66 23.68
C PRO A 49 12.73 5.21 24.88
N GLU A 50 11.65 4.52 24.61
CA GLU A 50 10.77 3.94 25.61
C GLU A 50 10.94 2.42 25.58
N VAL A 51 10.87 1.82 26.76
CA VAL A 51 10.90 0.37 26.92
C VAL A 51 9.57 -0.08 27.52
N PHE A 52 9.12 -1.22 27.09
CA PHE A 52 7.92 -1.86 27.62
C PHE A 52 8.16 -2.35 29.03
N ALA A 53 7.20 -2.13 29.93
CA ALA A 53 7.19 -2.69 31.28
C ALA A 53 5.85 -3.40 31.53
N PHE A 54 5.86 -4.51 32.28
CA PHE A 54 4.63 -5.24 32.59
C PHE A 54 3.61 -4.40 33.36
N ARG A 55 4.02 -3.36 34.06
CA ARG A 55 3.13 -2.37 34.67
C ARG A 55 2.27 -1.63 33.66
N ASP A 56 2.75 -1.47 32.40
CA ASP A 56 2.01 -0.79 31.33
C ASP A 56 0.75 -1.57 30.91
N LEU A 57 0.62 -2.81 31.36
CA LEU A 57 -0.56 -3.64 31.16
C LEU A 57 -1.62 -3.50 32.24
N GLU A 58 -1.34 -2.77 33.31
CA GLU A 58 -2.28 -2.56 34.41
C GLU A 58 -3.52 -1.81 33.90
N GLY A 59 -4.70 -2.28 34.32
CA GLY A 59 -5.98 -1.73 33.87
C GLY A 59 -6.50 -2.30 32.55
N LEU A 60 -5.70 -3.04 31.77
CA LEU A 60 -6.18 -3.74 30.59
C LEU A 60 -7.00 -4.99 30.97
N PRO A 61 -7.94 -5.45 30.13
CA PRO A 61 -8.67 -6.70 30.34
C PRO A 61 -7.73 -7.91 30.50
N ALA A 62 -8.08 -8.84 31.38
CA ALA A 62 -7.22 -9.98 31.70
C ALA A 62 -6.75 -10.81 30.48
N PRO A 63 -7.57 -11.08 29.43
CA PRO A 63 -7.10 -11.77 28.23
C PRO A 63 -6.00 -10.99 27.51
N VAL A 64 -6.11 -9.65 27.45
CA VAL A 64 -5.13 -8.76 26.81
C VAL A 64 -3.81 -8.79 27.58
N GLN A 65 -3.87 -8.67 28.92
CA GLN A 65 -2.68 -8.78 29.76
C GLN A 65 -1.97 -10.12 29.55
N ARG A 66 -2.71 -11.25 29.54
CA ARG A 66 -2.12 -12.59 29.30
C ARG A 66 -1.42 -12.67 27.96
N TYR A 67 -2.07 -12.16 26.89
CA TYR A 67 -1.46 -12.13 25.55
C TYR A 67 -0.14 -11.37 25.55
N PHE A 68 -0.15 -10.12 26.03
CA PHE A 68 1.07 -9.31 26.00
C PHE A 68 2.18 -9.84 26.91
N ARG A 69 1.86 -10.42 28.06
CA ARG A 69 2.84 -11.11 28.92
C ARG A 69 3.48 -12.32 28.24
N THR A 70 2.80 -12.95 27.28
CA THR A 70 3.32 -14.08 26.53
C THR A 70 4.24 -13.64 25.38
N VAL A 71 3.89 -12.54 24.70
CA VAL A 71 4.58 -12.13 23.45
C VAL A 71 5.62 -11.03 23.64
N LEU A 72 5.53 -10.23 24.72
CA LEU A 72 6.46 -9.15 25.02
C LEU A 72 7.41 -9.50 26.16
N LYS A 73 8.57 -8.87 26.16
CA LYS A 73 9.59 -9.02 27.21
C LYS A 73 9.73 -7.71 27.97
N GLU A 74 9.86 -7.81 29.29
CA GLU A 74 10.20 -6.67 30.15
C GLU A 74 11.47 -5.98 29.64
N GLY A 75 11.44 -4.67 29.51
CA GLY A 75 12.59 -3.88 29.06
C GLY A 75 12.83 -3.88 27.54
N GLN A 76 11.99 -4.55 26.72
CA GLN A 76 12.15 -4.48 25.29
C GLN A 76 11.81 -3.08 24.74
N ALA A 77 12.55 -2.66 23.71
CA ALA A 77 12.30 -1.37 23.07
C ALA A 77 10.91 -1.33 22.43
N MET A 78 10.22 -0.21 22.62
CA MET A 78 8.93 0.04 21.98
C MET A 78 9.11 0.31 20.48
N VAL A 79 8.25 -0.31 19.67
CA VAL A 79 8.28 -0.14 18.21
C VAL A 79 7.67 1.22 17.84
N SER A 80 8.44 2.07 17.18
CA SER A 80 7.98 3.39 16.71
C SER A 80 7.47 3.39 15.27
N SER A 81 7.94 2.46 14.46
CA SER A 81 7.48 2.28 13.08
C SER A 81 7.74 0.88 12.58
N VAL A 82 6.93 0.44 11.62
CA VAL A 82 7.08 -0.84 10.95
C VAL A 82 7.06 -0.64 9.44
N ARG A 83 7.90 -1.37 8.73
CA ARG A 83 7.80 -1.56 7.30
C ARG A 83 7.55 -3.04 7.02
N ALA A 84 6.51 -3.32 6.24
CA ALA A 84 6.19 -4.67 5.82
C ALA A 84 6.07 -4.74 4.30
N GLN A 85 6.56 -5.84 3.73
CA GLN A 85 6.36 -6.18 2.32
C GLN A 85 5.58 -7.48 2.24
N HIS A 86 4.52 -7.48 1.45
CA HIS A 86 3.66 -8.64 1.32
C HIS A 86 3.69 -9.18 -0.10
N ARG A 87 3.60 -10.50 -0.19
CA ARG A 87 3.32 -11.22 -1.43
C ARG A 87 2.34 -12.34 -1.12
N GLY A 88 1.30 -12.46 -1.93
CA GLY A 88 0.25 -13.46 -1.72
C GLY A 88 -0.83 -13.36 -2.76
N THR A 89 -2.02 -13.79 -2.40
CA THR A 89 -3.22 -13.66 -3.21
C THR A 89 -4.25 -12.80 -2.50
N PHE A 90 -4.99 -12.02 -3.27
CA PHE A 90 -6.06 -11.14 -2.81
C PHE A 90 -7.37 -11.57 -3.46
N ASN A 91 -8.42 -11.79 -2.66
CA ASN A 91 -9.72 -12.15 -3.21
C ASN A 91 -10.43 -10.90 -3.73
N MET A 92 -10.67 -10.86 -5.04
CA MET A 92 -11.35 -9.77 -5.74
C MET A 92 -12.83 -10.07 -6.00
N GLY A 93 -13.31 -11.25 -5.60
CA GLY A 93 -14.68 -11.67 -5.82
C GLY A 93 -15.60 -11.27 -4.68
N GLU A 94 -16.81 -10.83 -5.02
CA GLU A 94 -17.87 -10.54 -4.06
C GLU A 94 -18.74 -11.77 -3.76
N THR A 95 -19.17 -12.49 -4.81
CA THR A 95 -20.05 -13.65 -4.72
C THR A 95 -19.34 -14.98 -4.89
N HIS A 96 -18.22 -14.99 -5.62
CA HIS A 96 -17.39 -16.16 -5.85
C HIS A 96 -15.93 -15.78 -5.62
N GLU A 97 -15.13 -16.73 -5.15
CA GLU A 97 -13.70 -16.52 -4.92
C GLU A 97 -12.97 -16.22 -6.23
N GLN A 98 -12.26 -15.10 -6.26
CA GLN A 98 -11.42 -14.67 -7.36
C GLN A 98 -10.05 -14.26 -6.85
N TRP A 99 -9.23 -15.23 -6.50
CA TRP A 99 -7.89 -15.00 -5.98
C TRP A 99 -6.94 -14.49 -7.06
N LYS A 100 -6.35 -13.33 -6.84
CA LYS A 100 -5.41 -12.67 -7.75
C LYS A 100 -4.07 -12.46 -7.04
N PRO A 101 -2.94 -12.71 -7.71
CA PRO A 101 -1.63 -12.43 -7.13
C PRO A 101 -1.49 -10.94 -6.80
N PHE A 102 -0.91 -10.64 -5.63
CA PHE A 102 -0.59 -9.27 -5.25
C PHE A 102 0.77 -9.13 -4.59
N THR A 103 1.31 -7.93 -4.63
CA THR A 103 2.45 -7.47 -3.85
C THR A 103 2.11 -6.14 -3.22
N SER A 104 2.66 -5.84 -2.03
CA SER A 104 2.49 -4.52 -1.40
C SER A 104 3.70 -4.10 -0.58
N ASP A 105 3.83 -2.79 -0.38
CA ASP A 105 4.71 -2.15 0.61
C ASP A 105 3.82 -1.38 1.59
N GLN A 106 4.01 -1.64 2.88
CA GLN A 106 3.26 -0.99 3.96
C GLN A 106 4.23 -0.32 4.92
N ARG A 107 3.86 0.87 5.36
CA ARG A 107 4.48 1.52 6.52
C ARG A 107 3.43 1.91 7.53
N VAL A 108 3.81 1.73 8.80
CA VAL A 108 2.98 2.10 9.95
C VAL A 108 3.84 2.92 10.90
N THR A 109 3.27 3.96 11.50
CA THR A 109 3.86 4.72 12.60
C THR A 109 2.99 4.57 13.84
N THR A 110 3.61 4.45 15.03
CA THR A 110 2.87 4.26 16.29
C THR A 110 2.64 5.56 17.04
N GLN A 111 3.60 6.47 16.99
CA GLN A 111 3.44 7.83 17.53
C GLN A 111 2.73 8.69 16.48
N ARG A 112 1.62 9.33 16.85
CA ARG A 112 0.64 9.88 15.92
C ARG A 112 0.27 8.84 14.87
N PRO A 113 -0.56 7.84 15.26
CA PRO A 113 -0.80 6.66 14.48
C PRO A 113 -1.18 6.96 13.05
N GLY A 114 -0.54 6.27 12.12
CA GLY A 114 -0.82 6.40 10.71
C GLY A 114 -0.18 5.27 9.93
N PHE A 115 -0.69 5.05 8.73
CA PHE A 115 -0.11 4.07 7.81
C PHE A 115 -0.37 4.46 6.36
N TYR A 116 0.41 3.87 5.46
CA TYR A 116 0.01 3.67 4.06
C TYR A 116 0.29 2.22 3.64
N TRP A 117 -0.54 1.72 2.78
CA TRP A 117 -0.42 0.44 2.09
C TRP A 117 -0.52 0.69 0.59
N ASP A 118 0.57 0.41 -0.14
CA ASP A 118 0.66 0.53 -1.60
C ASP A 118 0.68 -0.87 -2.19
N ALA A 119 -0.42 -1.28 -2.80
CA ALA A 119 -0.57 -2.61 -3.37
C ALA A 119 -0.68 -2.58 -4.90
N ARG A 120 -0.26 -3.69 -5.47
CA ARG A 120 -0.38 -4.01 -6.88
C ARG A 120 -1.00 -5.40 -7.03
N ILE A 121 -2.22 -5.45 -7.52
CA ILE A 121 -2.98 -6.68 -7.77
C ILE A 121 -2.93 -6.99 -9.26
N THR A 122 -2.47 -8.18 -9.65
CA THR A 122 -2.39 -8.59 -11.06
C THR A 122 -3.69 -9.26 -11.46
N MET A 123 -4.48 -8.59 -12.29
CA MET A 123 -5.75 -9.12 -12.80
C MET A 123 -5.54 -10.15 -13.89
N MET A 124 -4.64 -9.84 -14.84
CA MET A 124 -4.16 -10.70 -15.92
C MET A 124 -2.81 -10.17 -16.42
N PRO A 125 -2.06 -10.91 -17.27
CA PRO A 125 -0.83 -10.42 -17.86
C PRO A 125 -1.01 -9.02 -18.48
N GLY A 126 -0.19 -8.07 -18.06
CA GLY A 126 -0.25 -6.67 -18.50
C GLY A 126 -1.31 -5.79 -17.83
N LEU A 127 -2.29 -6.35 -17.12
CA LEU A 127 -3.35 -5.59 -16.47
C LEU A 127 -3.23 -5.67 -14.94
N THR A 128 -3.01 -4.53 -14.30
CA THR A 128 -2.89 -4.43 -12.84
C THR A 128 -3.82 -3.39 -12.26
N VAL A 129 -4.38 -3.69 -11.09
CA VAL A 129 -5.02 -2.70 -10.22
C VAL A 129 -4.01 -2.29 -9.16
N ARG A 130 -3.83 -0.99 -9.00
CA ARG A 130 -3.02 -0.40 -7.94
C ARG A 130 -3.94 0.15 -6.86
N VAL A 131 -3.55 -0.01 -5.61
CA VAL A 131 -4.36 0.42 -4.46
C VAL A 131 -3.49 1.19 -3.49
N HIS A 132 -3.92 2.39 -3.12
CA HIS A 132 -3.48 3.07 -1.91
C HIS A 132 -4.59 2.96 -0.86
N ASP A 133 -4.27 2.34 0.26
CA ASP A 133 -5.05 2.40 1.48
C ASP A 133 -4.20 3.08 2.54
N ALA A 134 -4.69 4.19 3.09
CA ALA A 134 -3.87 4.98 3.99
C ALA A 134 -4.72 5.70 5.04
N TYR A 135 -4.11 5.88 6.21
CA TYR A 135 -4.56 6.84 7.21
C TYR A 135 -3.38 7.74 7.58
N VAL A 136 -3.44 8.98 7.14
CA VAL A 136 -2.30 9.91 7.25
C VAL A 136 -2.77 11.28 7.70
N ALA A 137 -2.22 11.75 8.80
CA ALA A 137 -2.51 13.07 9.38
C ALA A 137 -4.01 13.32 9.66
N GLY A 138 -4.75 12.26 10.05
CA GLY A 138 -6.17 12.34 10.34
C GLY A 138 -7.09 12.13 9.14
N GLU A 139 -6.54 11.88 7.95
CA GLU A 139 -7.29 11.63 6.72
C GLU A 139 -7.22 10.15 6.34
N GLY A 140 -8.38 9.52 6.16
CA GLY A 140 -8.52 8.19 5.55
C GLY A 140 -8.54 8.29 4.03
N ILE A 141 -7.80 7.43 3.33
CA ILE A 141 -7.68 7.44 1.87
C ILE A 141 -7.78 6.01 1.36
N LEU A 142 -8.76 5.75 0.48
CA LEU A 142 -8.82 4.52 -0.30
C LEU A 142 -8.89 4.89 -1.78
N HIS A 143 -7.83 4.65 -2.51
CA HIS A 143 -7.74 4.93 -3.94
C HIS A 143 -7.29 3.69 -4.70
N ALA A 144 -8.14 3.18 -5.59
CA ALA A 144 -7.80 2.10 -6.49
C ALA A 144 -7.88 2.56 -7.95
N ALA A 145 -6.90 2.16 -8.77
CA ALA A 145 -6.87 2.53 -10.18
C ALA A 145 -6.28 1.42 -11.06
N VAL A 146 -6.93 1.16 -12.19
CA VAL A 146 -6.41 0.29 -13.24
C VAL A 146 -5.20 0.97 -13.89
N LEU A 147 -4.08 0.25 -13.98
CA LEU A 147 -2.78 0.74 -14.49
C LEU A 147 -2.27 2.02 -13.79
N GLY A 148 -2.86 2.40 -12.63
CA GLY A 148 -2.55 3.67 -11.96
C GLY A 148 -3.12 4.91 -12.65
N LEU A 149 -4.04 4.75 -13.58
CA LEU A 149 -4.63 5.82 -14.40
C LEU A 149 -6.14 5.93 -14.24
N PHE A 150 -6.83 4.82 -14.44
CA PHE A 150 -8.30 4.80 -14.43
C PHE A 150 -8.78 4.49 -13.03
N SER A 151 -9.20 5.54 -12.30
CA SER A 151 -9.70 5.40 -10.94
C SER A 151 -11.00 4.60 -10.93
N VAL A 152 -11.06 3.55 -10.11
CA VAL A 152 -12.25 2.72 -9.87
C VAL A 152 -12.81 2.94 -8.46
N VAL A 153 -11.96 3.35 -7.53
CA VAL A 153 -12.33 3.78 -6.18
C VAL A 153 -11.51 5.01 -5.83
N ASN A 154 -12.14 6.00 -5.23
CA ASN A 154 -11.47 7.19 -4.71
C ASN A 154 -12.29 7.77 -3.56
N LEU A 155 -12.02 7.31 -2.35
CA LEU A 155 -12.69 7.70 -1.12
C LEU A 155 -11.69 8.44 -0.22
N ARG A 156 -12.19 9.49 0.45
CA ARG A 156 -11.47 10.26 1.46
C ARG A 156 -12.42 10.64 2.59
N GLY A 157 -11.93 10.62 3.83
CA GLY A 157 -12.70 10.95 5.03
C GLY A 157 -11.83 11.28 6.23
#